data_2369c9e7baf14cde52e5b226cd986add
#
_entry.id   2369c9e7baf14cde52e5b226cd986add
#
_cell.length_a   1.000
_cell.length_b   1.000
_cell.length_c   1.000
_cell.angle_alpha   90.00
_cell.angle_beta   90.00
_cell.angle_gamma   90.00
#
_symmetry.space_group_name_H-M   'P 1'
#
loop_
_entity.id
_entity.type
_entity.pdbx_description
1 polymer ?
#
loop_
_entity_poly.entity_id
_entity_poly.type
_entity_poly.pdbx_seq_one_letter_code
_entity_poly.pdbx_strand_id
1 'polypeptide(L)'
;MAVCNALGLFVGEGRLVIVDEPERWKAADVKEVAAYLAAPAPATVLALVAEEIKSDAALVKAVAKTGQVLTYDVPKRKLPEWVAEQFARGGAKADADACRALIDIVGDDLDELSTEIDKLSIWAAGEAVTVRDVERMAAGRAETSIFSLTDGWGRRDVATVLRAAEEIMERSPRPRSVELMRMIGALVNHVGRVRRCQKLADTGVRPRDAASQLKMHPFVAEKAFAQAANFSAEELAAVVVRLAELDAASKGGSRLPADVELERALVDVTRRAA
;
A
#
# COMPACT_ATOMS: atom_id res chain seq x y z
N MET A 1 31.32 0.06 -8.54
CA MET A 1 31.72 -0.35 -9.92
C MET A 1 32.72 -1.50 -9.96
N ALA A 2 33.57 -1.71 -8.93
CA ALA A 2 34.51 -2.85 -8.90
C ALA A 2 33.83 -4.22 -9.16
N VAL A 3 32.65 -4.47 -8.60
CA VAL A 3 31.89 -5.71 -8.78
C VAL A 3 31.50 -5.95 -10.24
N CYS A 4 31.13 -4.91 -10.98
CA CYS A 4 30.75 -5.01 -12.40
C CYS A 4 31.98 -5.30 -13.30
N ASN A 5 33.17 -4.86 -12.89
CA ASN A 5 34.42 -5.00 -13.64
C ASN A 5 35.25 -6.22 -13.19
N ALA A 6 34.84 -6.93 -12.13
CA ALA A 6 35.58 -8.10 -11.67
C ALA A 6 35.56 -9.21 -12.73
N LEU A 7 36.71 -9.79 -13.02
CA LEU A 7 36.78 -10.97 -13.89
C LEU A 7 36.17 -12.17 -13.17
N GLY A 8 35.22 -12.87 -13.80
CA GLY A 8 34.70 -14.13 -13.29
C GLY A 8 35.76 -15.23 -13.34
N LEU A 9 35.79 -16.10 -12.34
CA LEU A 9 36.63 -17.30 -12.32
C LEU A 9 36.24 -18.33 -13.40
N PHE A 10 35.01 -18.24 -13.89
CA PHE A 10 34.45 -19.11 -14.93
C PHE A 10 34.18 -18.30 -16.19
N VAL A 11 34.89 -18.64 -17.26
CA VAL A 11 34.77 -17.99 -18.57
C VAL A 11 33.56 -18.58 -19.27
N GLY A 12 32.54 -17.75 -19.59
CA GLY A 12 31.41 -18.14 -20.48
C GLY A 12 30.01 -17.78 -19.99
N GLU A 13 29.81 -17.42 -18.73
CA GLU A 13 28.50 -17.03 -18.22
C GLU A 13 28.40 -15.51 -18.03
N GLY A 14 27.29 -14.92 -18.44
CA GLY A 14 27.00 -13.51 -18.18
C GLY A 14 26.88 -13.24 -16.69
N ARG A 15 27.19 -12.02 -16.26
CA ARG A 15 27.06 -11.56 -14.87
C ARG A 15 25.82 -10.68 -14.75
N LEU A 16 25.00 -10.94 -13.74
CA LEU A 16 23.95 -10.03 -13.30
C LEU A 16 24.37 -9.38 -11.99
N VAL A 17 24.37 -8.04 -11.96
CA VAL A 17 24.57 -7.25 -10.74
C VAL A 17 23.27 -6.50 -10.49
N ILE A 18 22.61 -6.78 -9.36
CA ILE A 18 21.39 -6.10 -8.94
C ILE A 18 21.77 -5.12 -7.84
N VAL A 19 21.27 -3.90 -7.94
CA VAL A 19 21.48 -2.85 -6.93
C VAL A 19 20.11 -2.28 -6.60
N ASP A 20 19.75 -2.39 -5.34
CA ASP A 20 18.51 -1.86 -4.79
C ASP A 20 18.71 -0.43 -4.27
N GLU A 21 17.63 0.36 -4.26
CA GLU A 21 17.57 1.72 -3.71
C GLU A 21 18.61 2.72 -4.26
N PRO A 22 18.88 2.74 -5.58
CA PRO A 22 19.84 3.68 -6.16
C PRO A 22 19.41 5.16 -6.04
N GLU A 23 18.15 5.44 -5.73
CA GLU A 23 17.60 6.77 -5.43
C GLU A 23 18.23 7.37 -4.17
N ARG A 24 18.81 6.57 -3.26
CA ARG A 24 19.53 7.02 -2.06
C ARG A 24 20.99 7.42 -2.32
N TRP A 25 21.46 7.23 -3.54
CA TRP A 25 22.84 7.54 -3.88
C TRP A 25 23.12 9.03 -3.88
N LYS A 26 24.35 9.36 -3.49
CA LYS A 26 24.87 10.74 -3.58
C LYS A 26 25.26 11.05 -5.03
N ALA A 27 25.36 12.33 -5.35
CA ALA A 27 25.76 12.79 -6.69
C ALA A 27 27.10 12.20 -7.17
N ALA A 28 28.04 11.92 -6.25
CA ALA A 28 29.31 11.28 -6.57
C ALA A 28 29.12 9.84 -7.06
N ASP A 29 28.24 9.06 -6.41
CA ASP A 29 27.96 7.68 -6.76
C ASP A 29 27.26 7.60 -8.13
N VAL A 30 26.28 8.48 -8.35
CA VAL A 30 25.59 8.61 -9.65
C VAL A 30 26.56 8.93 -10.78
N LYS A 31 27.53 9.82 -10.53
CA LYS A 31 28.57 10.18 -11.51
C LYS A 31 29.49 8.99 -11.84
N GLU A 32 29.86 8.19 -10.83
CA GLU A 32 30.69 6.98 -11.02
C GLU A 32 29.94 5.93 -11.86
N VAL A 33 28.65 5.71 -11.55
CA VAL A 33 27.82 4.78 -12.33
C VAL A 33 27.59 5.28 -13.75
N ALA A 34 27.34 6.57 -13.96
CA ALA A 34 27.21 7.14 -15.28
C ALA A 34 28.48 6.99 -16.13
N ALA A 35 29.67 7.10 -15.51
CA ALA A 35 30.95 6.84 -16.16
C ALA A 35 31.11 5.36 -16.56
N TYR A 36 30.71 4.44 -15.68
CA TYR A 36 30.69 3.01 -15.99
C TYR A 36 29.73 2.67 -17.15
N LEU A 37 28.55 3.26 -17.17
CA LEU A 37 27.56 3.05 -18.22
C LEU A 37 28.01 3.52 -19.60
N ALA A 38 28.97 4.45 -19.69
CA ALA A 38 29.53 4.89 -20.94
C ALA A 38 30.40 3.81 -21.63
N ALA A 39 30.99 2.87 -20.84
CA ALA A 39 31.78 1.75 -21.33
C ALA A 39 31.58 0.53 -20.41
N PRO A 40 30.41 -0.11 -20.43
CA PRO A 40 30.10 -1.20 -19.54
C PRO A 40 30.93 -2.45 -19.85
N ALA A 41 31.26 -3.24 -18.83
CA ALA A 41 31.96 -4.48 -18.99
C ALA A 41 31.14 -5.45 -19.86
N PRO A 42 31.76 -6.14 -20.84
CA PRO A 42 31.06 -7.10 -21.69
C PRO A 42 30.48 -8.25 -20.84
N ALA A 43 29.36 -8.79 -21.27
CA ALA A 43 28.63 -9.87 -20.59
C ALA A 43 28.17 -9.56 -19.15
N THR A 44 28.12 -8.27 -18.76
CA THR A 44 27.59 -7.83 -17.47
C THR A 44 26.28 -7.06 -17.66
N VAL A 45 25.22 -7.53 -17.01
CA VAL A 45 23.95 -6.82 -16.88
C VAL A 45 23.93 -6.13 -15.51
N LEU A 46 23.79 -4.81 -15.49
CA LEU A 46 23.57 -4.03 -14.29
C LEU A 46 22.08 -3.67 -14.20
N ALA A 47 21.37 -4.23 -13.23
CA ALA A 47 19.98 -3.92 -12.93
C ALA A 47 19.93 -2.98 -11.71
N LEU A 48 19.34 -1.80 -11.89
CA LEU A 48 19.11 -0.83 -10.83
C LEU A 48 17.63 -0.83 -10.49
N VAL A 49 17.29 -1.21 -9.27
CA VAL A 49 15.91 -1.33 -8.79
C VAL A 49 15.62 -0.16 -7.86
N ALA A 50 14.73 0.73 -8.26
CA ALA A 50 14.32 1.91 -7.50
C ALA A 50 12.83 1.84 -7.19
N GLU A 51 12.43 2.18 -5.97
CA GLU A 51 11.00 2.30 -5.61
C GLU A 51 10.40 3.57 -6.22
N GLU A 52 11.06 4.70 -6.06
CA GLU A 52 10.61 5.98 -6.60
C GLU A 52 11.80 6.80 -7.08
N ILE A 53 11.89 7.02 -8.38
CA ILE A 53 12.91 7.87 -8.99
C ILE A 53 12.28 8.79 -10.04
N LYS A 54 12.63 10.07 -10.00
CA LYS A 54 12.10 11.03 -10.98
C LYS A 54 12.62 10.70 -12.37
N SER A 55 11.75 10.73 -13.37
CA SER A 55 12.10 10.44 -14.77
C SER A 55 13.18 11.35 -15.35
N ASP A 56 13.33 12.56 -14.80
CA ASP A 56 14.35 13.53 -15.18
C ASP A 56 15.65 13.44 -14.37
N ALA A 57 15.73 12.48 -13.42
CA ALA A 57 16.94 12.28 -12.61
C ALA A 57 18.15 11.95 -13.47
N ALA A 58 19.32 12.39 -13.03
CA ALA A 58 20.58 12.19 -13.76
C ALA A 58 20.90 10.71 -14.02
N LEU A 59 20.57 9.85 -13.04
CA LEU A 59 20.74 8.40 -13.14
C LEU A 59 19.85 7.81 -14.24
N VAL A 60 18.57 8.15 -14.26
CA VAL A 60 17.61 7.69 -15.28
C VAL A 60 18.07 8.10 -16.69
N LYS A 61 18.51 9.35 -16.83
CA LYS A 61 19.07 9.86 -18.10
C LYS A 61 20.34 9.13 -18.53
N ALA A 62 21.17 8.73 -17.58
CA ALA A 62 22.40 7.97 -17.87
C ALA A 62 22.05 6.55 -18.33
N VAL A 63 21.14 5.86 -17.65
CA VAL A 63 20.68 4.52 -18.01
C VAL A 63 19.99 4.52 -19.38
N ALA A 64 19.13 5.50 -19.66
CA ALA A 64 18.37 5.58 -20.91
C ALA A 64 19.25 5.76 -22.16
N LYS A 65 20.51 6.18 -22.01
CA LYS A 65 21.45 6.32 -23.15
C LYS A 65 22.05 4.99 -23.62
N THR A 66 22.22 4.03 -22.73
CA THR A 66 22.98 2.81 -22.98
C THR A 66 22.24 1.53 -22.59
N GLY A 67 21.09 1.67 -21.94
CA GLY A 67 20.28 0.57 -21.43
C GLY A 67 18.79 0.86 -21.61
N GLN A 68 18.00 0.15 -20.83
CA GLN A 68 16.54 0.24 -20.85
C GLN A 68 16.01 0.68 -19.48
N VAL A 69 15.08 1.62 -19.47
CA VAL A 69 14.34 2.01 -18.27
C VAL A 69 12.97 1.35 -18.31
N LEU A 70 12.67 0.52 -17.32
CA LEU A 70 11.39 -0.15 -17.18
C LEU A 70 10.63 0.52 -16.04
N THR A 71 9.37 0.84 -16.26
CA THR A 71 8.48 1.44 -15.27
C THR A 71 7.32 0.49 -15.01
N TYR A 72 7.10 0.16 -13.74
CA TYR A 72 6.09 -0.79 -13.31
C TYR A 72 4.93 -0.13 -12.54
N ASP A 73 4.71 1.17 -12.76
CA ASP A 73 3.57 1.87 -12.19
C ASP A 73 2.25 1.28 -12.67
N VAL A 74 1.35 1.02 -11.72
CA VAL A 74 -0.01 0.60 -11.98
C VAL A 74 -0.96 1.76 -11.67
N PRO A 75 -1.43 2.51 -12.68
CA PRO A 75 -2.42 3.55 -12.45
C PRO A 75 -3.70 2.96 -11.83
N LYS A 76 -4.33 3.67 -10.89
CA LYS A 76 -5.55 3.19 -10.18
C LYS A 76 -6.64 2.66 -11.12
N ARG A 77 -6.80 3.29 -12.30
CA ARG A 77 -7.77 2.85 -13.31
C ARG A 77 -7.46 1.48 -13.92
N LYS A 78 -6.20 1.05 -13.89
CA LYS A 78 -5.73 -0.25 -14.43
C LYS A 78 -5.58 -1.32 -13.36
N LEU A 79 -5.82 -0.96 -12.10
CA LEU A 79 -5.66 -1.88 -10.99
C LEU A 79 -6.51 -3.16 -11.12
N PRO A 80 -7.78 -3.12 -11.58
CA PRO A 80 -8.56 -4.35 -11.80
C PRO A 80 -7.96 -5.26 -12.88
N GLU A 81 -7.42 -4.69 -13.95
CA GLU A 81 -6.74 -5.45 -15.00
C GLU A 81 -5.45 -6.09 -14.46
N TRP A 82 -4.66 -5.33 -13.70
CA TRP A 82 -3.45 -5.82 -13.06
C TRP A 82 -3.75 -6.98 -12.08
N VAL A 83 -4.78 -6.86 -11.25
CA VAL A 83 -5.21 -7.94 -10.33
C VAL A 83 -5.58 -9.20 -11.12
N ALA A 84 -6.34 -9.09 -12.21
CA ALA A 84 -6.68 -10.22 -13.06
C ALA A 84 -5.44 -10.86 -13.69
N GLU A 85 -4.46 -10.06 -14.14
CA GLU A 85 -3.18 -10.55 -14.66
C GLU A 85 -2.36 -11.27 -13.60
N GLN A 86 -2.33 -10.79 -12.34
CA GLN A 86 -1.62 -11.48 -11.26
C GLN A 86 -2.25 -12.83 -10.95
N PHE A 87 -3.58 -12.93 -10.88
CA PHE A 87 -4.26 -14.23 -10.76
C PHE A 87 -3.86 -15.19 -11.89
N ALA A 88 -3.87 -14.71 -13.14
CA ALA A 88 -3.48 -15.52 -14.29
C ALA A 88 -2.01 -15.97 -14.22
N ARG A 89 -1.09 -15.12 -13.76
CA ARG A 89 0.33 -15.47 -13.54
C ARG A 89 0.49 -16.53 -12.45
N GLY A 90 -0.33 -16.47 -11.39
CA GLY A 90 -0.41 -17.48 -10.33
C GLY A 90 -1.14 -18.77 -10.74
N GLY A 91 -1.55 -18.89 -12.02
CA GLY A 91 -2.27 -20.07 -12.52
C GLY A 91 -3.74 -20.15 -12.10
N ALA A 92 -4.28 -19.06 -11.53
CA ALA A 92 -5.68 -18.97 -11.10
C ALA A 92 -6.50 -18.11 -12.06
N LYS A 93 -7.82 -18.25 -12.00
CA LYS A 93 -8.78 -17.38 -12.68
C LYS A 93 -9.58 -16.63 -11.62
N ALA A 94 -9.94 -15.39 -11.89
CA ALA A 94 -10.83 -14.62 -11.02
C ALA A 94 -11.86 -13.87 -11.87
N ASP A 95 -13.08 -13.80 -11.36
CA ASP A 95 -14.13 -13.00 -11.97
C ASP A 95 -13.81 -11.50 -11.84
N ALA A 96 -14.25 -10.70 -12.82
CA ALA A 96 -14.04 -9.26 -12.80
C ALA A 96 -14.60 -8.58 -11.53
N ASP A 97 -15.69 -9.12 -10.98
CA ASP A 97 -16.29 -8.65 -9.74
C ASP A 97 -15.46 -9.06 -8.51
N ALA A 98 -14.84 -10.25 -8.53
CA ALA A 98 -13.89 -10.67 -7.51
C ALA A 98 -12.65 -9.79 -7.47
N CYS A 99 -12.09 -9.43 -8.64
CA CYS A 99 -10.97 -8.50 -8.72
C CYS A 99 -11.31 -7.13 -8.13
N ARG A 100 -12.50 -6.60 -8.41
CA ARG A 100 -12.99 -5.34 -7.84
C ARG A 100 -13.22 -5.44 -6.34
N ALA A 101 -13.87 -6.51 -5.88
CA ALA A 101 -14.09 -6.76 -4.46
C ALA A 101 -12.77 -6.83 -3.69
N LEU A 102 -11.76 -7.48 -4.25
CA LEU A 102 -10.43 -7.57 -3.66
C LEU A 102 -9.81 -6.18 -3.49
N ILE A 103 -9.85 -5.35 -4.52
CA ILE A 103 -9.34 -3.97 -4.45
C ILE A 103 -10.11 -3.13 -3.43
N ASP A 104 -11.44 -3.24 -3.40
CA ASP A 104 -12.28 -2.50 -2.46
C ASP A 104 -12.01 -2.88 -1.00
N ILE A 105 -11.69 -4.14 -0.76
CA ILE A 105 -11.42 -4.69 0.56
C ILE A 105 -9.96 -4.47 0.98
N VAL A 106 -9.01 -4.74 0.09
CA VAL A 106 -7.56 -4.66 0.37
C VAL A 106 -7.02 -3.24 0.24
N GLY A 107 -7.52 -2.48 -0.73
CA GLY A 107 -6.99 -1.18 -1.11
C GLY A 107 -6.13 -1.24 -2.37
N ASP A 108 -5.27 -0.23 -2.55
CA ASP A 108 -4.44 -0.05 -3.73
C ASP A 108 -2.94 -0.35 -3.52
N ASP A 109 -2.58 -0.93 -2.39
CA ASP A 109 -1.21 -1.39 -2.12
C ASP A 109 -0.95 -2.69 -2.90
N LEU A 110 0.01 -2.64 -3.84
CA LEU A 110 0.28 -3.75 -4.76
C LEU A 110 0.86 -4.99 -4.04
N ASP A 111 1.65 -4.80 -2.98
CA ASP A 111 2.24 -5.90 -2.23
C ASP A 111 1.18 -6.62 -1.40
N GLU A 112 0.26 -5.86 -0.80
CA GLU A 112 -0.88 -6.44 -0.09
C GLU A 112 -1.81 -7.18 -1.05
N LEU A 113 -2.12 -6.57 -2.19
CA LEU A 113 -2.92 -7.23 -3.24
C LEU A 113 -2.25 -8.51 -3.73
N SER A 114 -0.95 -8.48 -4.01
CA SER A 114 -0.20 -9.66 -4.46
C SER A 114 -0.27 -10.79 -3.44
N THR A 115 -0.04 -10.46 -2.17
CA THR A 115 -0.13 -11.44 -1.07
C THR A 115 -1.51 -12.09 -0.97
N GLU A 116 -2.58 -11.31 -1.15
CA GLU A 116 -3.94 -11.84 -1.10
C GLU A 116 -4.30 -12.65 -2.36
N ILE A 117 -3.80 -12.24 -3.52
CA ILE A 117 -3.95 -12.99 -4.77
C ILE A 117 -3.31 -14.35 -4.64
N ASP A 118 -2.10 -14.44 -4.10
CA ASP A 118 -1.40 -15.72 -3.88
C ASP A 118 -2.20 -16.63 -2.96
N LYS A 119 -2.70 -16.12 -1.84
CA LYS A 119 -3.53 -16.89 -0.90
C LYS A 119 -4.84 -17.37 -1.55
N LEU A 120 -5.53 -16.50 -2.27
CA LEU A 120 -6.76 -16.83 -2.97
C LEU A 120 -6.52 -17.84 -4.08
N SER A 121 -5.41 -17.74 -4.80
CA SER A 121 -5.02 -18.69 -5.86
C SER A 121 -4.80 -20.10 -5.31
N ILE A 122 -4.13 -20.20 -4.15
CA ILE A 122 -3.93 -21.48 -3.46
C ILE A 122 -5.28 -22.01 -2.93
N TRP A 123 -6.11 -21.14 -2.34
CA TRP A 123 -7.40 -21.52 -1.80
C TRP A 123 -8.35 -22.06 -2.86
N ALA A 124 -8.37 -21.45 -4.04
CA ALA A 124 -9.27 -21.81 -5.14
C ALA A 124 -8.96 -23.18 -5.76
N ALA A 125 -7.76 -23.71 -5.52
CA ALA A 125 -7.34 -25.07 -5.95
C ALA A 125 -7.64 -25.38 -7.43
N GLY A 126 -7.54 -24.39 -8.32
CA GLY A 126 -7.78 -24.50 -9.76
C GLY A 126 -9.18 -24.07 -10.22
N GLU A 127 -10.10 -23.78 -9.31
CA GLU A 127 -11.37 -23.16 -9.64
C GLU A 127 -11.24 -21.63 -9.80
N ALA A 128 -12.29 -21.00 -10.35
CA ALA A 128 -12.29 -19.53 -10.46
C ALA A 128 -12.60 -18.90 -9.10
N VAL A 129 -11.78 -17.92 -8.72
CA VAL A 129 -11.98 -17.10 -7.53
C VAL A 129 -13.21 -16.23 -7.71
N THR A 130 -14.15 -16.35 -6.81
CA THR A 130 -15.42 -15.60 -6.81
C THR A 130 -15.42 -14.50 -5.75
N VAL A 131 -16.39 -13.60 -5.82
CA VAL A 131 -16.61 -12.56 -4.79
C VAL A 131 -16.77 -13.18 -3.40
N ARG A 132 -17.44 -14.35 -3.30
CA ARG A 132 -17.65 -15.05 -2.02
C ARG A 132 -16.35 -15.52 -1.40
N ASP A 133 -15.39 -15.93 -2.22
CA ASP A 133 -14.08 -16.37 -1.74
C ASP A 133 -13.30 -15.17 -1.19
N VAL A 134 -13.35 -14.05 -1.88
CA VAL A 134 -12.74 -12.78 -1.43
C VAL A 134 -13.36 -12.32 -0.10
N GLU A 135 -14.68 -12.32 0.02
CA GLU A 135 -15.40 -11.95 1.25
C GLU A 135 -15.04 -12.88 2.43
N ARG A 136 -14.97 -14.19 2.18
CA ARG A 136 -14.62 -15.18 3.19
C ARG A 136 -13.18 -15.00 3.69
N MET A 137 -12.24 -14.76 2.77
CA MET A 137 -10.87 -14.47 3.11
C MET A 137 -10.73 -13.15 3.88
N ALA A 138 -11.49 -12.12 3.47
CA ALA A 138 -11.53 -10.83 4.17
C ALA A 138 -12.08 -10.95 5.60
N ALA A 139 -13.08 -11.79 5.82
CA ALA A 139 -13.60 -12.06 7.16
C ALA A 139 -12.57 -12.72 8.08
N GLY A 140 -11.67 -13.55 7.52
CA GLY A 140 -10.54 -14.15 8.25
C GLY A 140 -9.35 -13.21 8.48
N ARG A 141 -9.31 -12.05 7.81
CA ARG A 141 -8.22 -11.05 7.90
C ARG A 141 -8.25 -10.17 9.16
N ALA A 142 -9.20 -10.37 10.06
CA ALA A 142 -9.29 -9.58 11.30
C ALA A 142 -8.01 -9.63 12.17
N GLU A 143 -7.01 -10.40 11.77
CA GLU A 143 -5.75 -10.57 12.50
C GLU A 143 -4.53 -9.91 11.87
N THR A 144 -4.62 -9.26 10.69
CA THR A 144 -3.40 -8.77 10.04
C THR A 144 -3.51 -7.31 9.59
N SER A 145 -2.75 -6.45 10.24
CA SER A 145 -2.22 -5.16 9.77
C SER A 145 -3.19 -3.97 9.67
N ILE A 146 -3.28 -3.37 8.48
CA ILE A 146 -3.99 -2.11 8.22
C ILE A 146 -5.51 -2.22 8.43
N PHE A 147 -6.08 -3.42 8.23
CA PHE A 147 -7.50 -3.66 8.49
C PHE A 147 -7.81 -3.72 9.98
N SER A 148 -6.94 -4.36 10.78
CA SER A 148 -7.06 -4.33 12.23
C SER A 148 -7.01 -2.92 12.77
N LEU A 149 -6.15 -2.08 12.19
CA LEU A 149 -6.03 -0.66 12.52
C LEU A 149 -7.34 0.09 12.23
N THR A 150 -7.84 0.01 10.98
CA THR A 150 -9.05 0.73 10.56
C THR A 150 -10.32 0.17 11.21
N ASP A 151 -10.39 -1.13 11.44
CA ASP A 151 -11.50 -1.79 12.12
C ASP A 151 -11.53 -1.49 13.61
N GLY A 152 -10.36 -1.51 14.26
CA GLY A 152 -10.20 -1.10 15.65
C GLY A 152 -10.66 0.34 15.83
N TRP A 153 -10.25 1.24 14.94
CA TRP A 153 -10.72 2.62 14.93
C TRP A 153 -12.25 2.71 14.79
N GLY A 154 -12.82 2.02 13.80
CA GLY A 154 -14.27 2.05 13.56
C GLY A 154 -15.10 1.49 14.73
N ARG A 155 -14.52 0.59 15.55
CA ARG A 155 -15.13 0.04 16.78
C ARG A 155 -14.77 0.83 18.03
N ARG A 156 -13.95 1.86 17.92
CA ARG A 156 -13.41 2.64 19.06
C ARG A 156 -12.58 1.79 20.04
N ASP A 157 -11.90 0.78 19.51
CA ASP A 157 -11.04 -0.12 20.28
C ASP A 157 -9.58 0.36 20.21
N VAL A 158 -9.20 1.22 21.16
CA VAL A 158 -7.86 1.80 21.25
C VAL A 158 -6.78 0.72 21.38
N ALA A 159 -7.05 -0.35 22.14
CA ALA A 159 -6.05 -1.41 22.34
C ALA A 159 -5.75 -2.15 21.03
N THR A 160 -6.77 -2.46 20.24
CA THR A 160 -6.61 -3.07 18.94
C THR A 160 -5.88 -2.13 17.97
N VAL A 161 -6.20 -0.83 17.96
CA VAL A 161 -5.55 0.18 17.10
C VAL A 161 -4.05 0.28 17.38
N LEU A 162 -3.66 0.41 18.66
CA LEU A 162 -2.26 0.52 19.05
C LEU A 162 -1.47 -0.75 18.73
N ARG A 163 -2.03 -1.92 19.05
CA ARG A 163 -1.40 -3.20 18.71
C ARG A 163 -1.21 -3.38 17.22
N ALA A 164 -2.22 -3.05 16.41
CA ALA A 164 -2.12 -3.14 14.97
C ALA A 164 -1.04 -2.19 14.40
N ALA A 165 -0.94 -0.97 14.92
CA ALA A 165 0.09 -0.03 14.51
C ALA A 165 1.50 -0.53 14.86
N GLU A 166 1.69 -1.08 16.06
CA GLU A 166 2.95 -1.68 16.49
C GLU A 166 3.34 -2.87 15.60
N GLU A 167 2.42 -3.79 15.33
CA GLU A 167 2.65 -4.93 14.44
C GLU A 167 3.03 -4.52 13.02
N ILE A 168 2.40 -3.47 12.48
CA ILE A 168 2.74 -2.90 11.18
C ILE A 168 4.19 -2.39 11.20
N MET A 169 4.55 -1.62 12.23
CA MET A 169 5.88 -1.02 12.36
C MET A 169 6.99 -2.06 12.57
N GLU A 170 6.70 -3.19 13.24
CA GLU A 170 7.69 -4.22 13.53
C GLU A 170 7.90 -5.21 12.39
N ARG A 171 6.81 -5.57 11.69
CA ARG A 171 6.85 -6.63 10.67
C ARG A 171 7.19 -6.15 9.27
N SER A 172 7.08 -4.84 9.02
CA SER A 172 7.33 -4.31 7.70
C SER A 172 8.83 -4.20 7.41
N PRO A 173 9.29 -4.62 6.23
CA PRO A 173 10.64 -4.35 5.76
C PRO A 173 10.84 -2.89 5.33
N ARG A 174 9.75 -2.12 5.20
CA ARG A 174 9.79 -0.73 4.75
C ARG A 174 10.32 0.21 5.83
N PRO A 175 10.91 1.36 5.47
CA PRO A 175 11.29 2.40 6.43
C PRO A 175 10.09 2.85 7.27
N ARG A 176 10.30 3.09 8.57
CA ARG A 176 9.23 3.49 9.51
C ARG A 176 8.44 4.72 9.04
N SER A 177 9.11 5.68 8.40
CA SER A 177 8.46 6.87 7.84
C SER A 177 7.47 6.52 6.72
N VAL A 178 7.77 5.54 5.89
CA VAL A 178 6.89 5.05 4.81
C VAL A 178 5.66 4.36 5.41
N GLU A 179 5.87 3.48 6.41
CA GLU A 179 4.75 2.81 7.09
C GLU A 179 3.83 3.79 7.84
N LEU A 180 4.41 4.80 8.48
CA LEU A 180 3.64 5.86 9.10
C LEU A 180 2.72 6.57 8.09
N MET A 181 3.26 6.97 6.94
CA MET A 181 2.48 7.61 5.88
C MET A 181 1.40 6.68 5.32
N ARG A 182 1.69 5.38 5.19
CA ARG A 182 0.74 4.37 4.74
C ARG A 182 -0.42 4.23 5.74
N MET A 183 -0.15 4.16 7.03
CA MET A 183 -1.19 4.10 8.08
C MET A 183 -2.05 5.36 8.09
N ILE A 184 -1.45 6.54 7.98
CA ILE A 184 -2.20 7.82 7.89
C ILE A 184 -3.11 7.79 6.67
N GLY A 185 -2.59 7.43 5.50
CA GLY A 185 -3.36 7.34 4.25
C GLY A 185 -4.55 6.36 4.35
N ALA A 186 -4.33 5.18 4.94
CA ALA A 186 -5.37 4.19 5.14
C ALA A 186 -6.48 4.69 6.07
N LEU A 187 -6.11 5.32 7.20
CA LEU A 187 -7.09 5.92 8.11
C LEU A 187 -7.87 7.06 7.45
N VAL A 188 -7.21 7.97 6.74
CA VAL A 188 -7.87 9.08 6.02
C VAL A 188 -8.89 8.54 5.02
N ASN A 189 -8.50 7.55 4.22
CA ASN A 189 -9.39 6.91 3.25
C ASN A 189 -10.58 6.23 3.93
N HIS A 190 -10.34 5.53 5.03
CA HIS A 190 -11.38 4.82 5.78
C HIS A 190 -12.35 5.79 6.45
N VAL A 191 -11.85 6.81 7.14
CA VAL A 191 -12.66 7.90 7.73
C VAL A 191 -13.51 8.58 6.65
N GLY A 192 -12.93 8.83 5.47
CA GLY A 192 -13.65 9.39 4.33
C GLY A 192 -14.81 8.50 3.85
N ARG A 193 -14.64 7.18 3.86
CA ARG A 193 -15.73 6.22 3.56
C ARG A 193 -16.83 6.28 4.62
N VAL A 194 -16.46 6.20 5.89
CA VAL A 194 -17.40 6.25 7.03
C VAL A 194 -18.21 7.56 7.02
N ARG A 195 -17.58 8.71 6.78
CA ARG A 195 -18.29 10.02 6.65
C ARG A 195 -19.28 10.06 5.51
N ARG A 196 -18.94 9.47 4.36
CA ARG A 196 -19.87 9.40 3.23
C ARG A 196 -21.06 8.50 3.54
N CYS A 197 -20.82 7.36 4.19
CA CYS A 197 -21.87 6.46 4.64
C CYS A 197 -22.78 7.11 5.70
N GLN A 198 -22.21 7.87 6.65
CA GLN A 198 -22.99 8.60 7.65
C GLN A 198 -23.95 9.59 6.98
N LYS A 199 -23.45 10.43 6.06
CA LYS A 199 -24.29 11.39 5.31
C LYS A 199 -25.45 10.71 4.56
N LEU A 200 -25.22 9.54 3.99
CA LEU A 200 -26.27 8.78 3.32
C LEU A 200 -27.25 8.16 4.32
N ALA A 201 -26.78 7.68 5.45
CA ALA A 201 -27.63 7.18 6.54
C ALA A 201 -28.58 8.28 7.07
N ASP A 202 -28.05 9.48 7.24
CA ASP A 202 -28.85 10.66 7.69
C ASP A 202 -29.97 11.03 6.71
N THR A 203 -29.81 10.68 5.42
CA THR A 203 -30.85 10.87 4.40
C THR A 203 -31.74 9.63 4.20
N GLY A 204 -31.61 8.61 5.05
CA GLY A 204 -32.41 7.39 5.01
C GLY A 204 -32.01 6.38 3.94
N VAL A 205 -30.83 6.53 3.32
CA VAL A 205 -30.31 5.59 2.34
C VAL A 205 -29.83 4.32 3.06
N ARG A 206 -30.24 3.15 2.56
CA ARG A 206 -29.84 1.86 3.11
C ARG A 206 -28.42 1.47 2.66
N PRO A 207 -27.67 0.64 3.41
CA PRO A 207 -26.31 0.24 3.07
C PRO A 207 -26.16 -0.33 1.65
N ARG A 208 -27.11 -1.15 1.19
CA ARG A 208 -27.09 -1.75 -0.16
C ARG A 208 -27.22 -0.71 -1.27
N ASP A 209 -28.10 0.28 -1.07
CA ASP A 209 -28.33 1.35 -2.04
C ASP A 209 -27.12 2.31 -2.07
N ALA A 210 -26.50 2.53 -0.91
CA ALA A 210 -25.27 3.31 -0.78
C ALA A 210 -24.08 2.65 -1.46
N ALA A 211 -23.95 1.34 -1.44
CA ALA A 211 -22.89 0.61 -2.14
C ALA A 211 -22.87 0.96 -3.65
N SER A 212 -24.04 0.99 -4.28
CA SER A 212 -24.18 1.40 -5.68
C SER A 212 -23.82 2.88 -5.90
N GLN A 213 -24.35 3.78 -5.04
CA GLN A 213 -24.12 5.22 -5.17
C GLN A 213 -22.64 5.61 -4.97
N LEU A 214 -21.97 4.98 -4.02
CA LEU A 214 -20.58 5.22 -3.69
C LEU A 214 -19.59 4.38 -4.52
N LYS A 215 -20.11 3.52 -5.39
CA LYS A 215 -19.34 2.59 -6.23
C LYS A 215 -18.35 1.76 -5.41
N MET A 216 -18.83 1.21 -4.30
CA MET A 216 -18.03 0.35 -3.42
C MET A 216 -18.69 -1.02 -3.24
N HIS A 217 -17.90 -2.00 -2.85
CA HIS A 217 -18.43 -3.34 -2.60
C HIS A 217 -19.48 -3.34 -1.46
N PRO A 218 -20.62 -4.07 -1.56
CA PRO A 218 -21.65 -4.09 -0.54
C PRO A 218 -21.15 -4.40 0.87
N PHE A 219 -20.24 -5.36 1.01
CA PHE A 219 -19.60 -5.70 2.28
C PHE A 219 -18.87 -4.50 2.93
N VAL A 220 -18.13 -3.73 2.11
CA VAL A 220 -17.43 -2.53 2.59
C VAL A 220 -18.41 -1.43 3.00
N ALA A 221 -19.51 -1.27 2.24
CA ALA A 221 -20.57 -0.32 2.57
C ALA A 221 -21.26 -0.68 3.88
N GLU A 222 -21.71 -1.93 4.05
CA GLU A 222 -22.37 -2.41 5.28
C GLU A 222 -21.47 -2.18 6.51
N LYS A 223 -20.19 -2.50 6.40
CA LYS A 223 -19.22 -2.29 7.47
C LYS A 223 -19.05 -0.80 7.80
N ALA A 224 -18.88 0.04 6.79
CA ALA A 224 -18.72 1.49 6.98
C ALA A 224 -19.99 2.14 7.57
N PHE A 225 -21.19 1.65 7.22
CA PHE A 225 -22.43 2.09 7.83
C PHE A 225 -22.53 1.70 9.31
N ALA A 226 -22.16 0.46 9.65
CA ALA A 226 -22.14 0.01 11.03
C ALA A 226 -21.16 0.84 11.87
N GLN A 227 -20.01 1.17 11.31
CA GLN A 227 -19.01 2.00 11.99
C GLN A 227 -19.46 3.47 12.08
N ALA A 228 -20.16 4.00 11.07
CA ALA A 228 -20.67 5.36 11.07
C ALA A 228 -21.59 5.66 12.27
N ALA A 229 -22.36 4.67 12.73
CA ALA A 229 -23.20 4.80 13.90
C ALA A 229 -22.44 5.02 15.23
N ASN A 230 -21.14 4.76 15.24
CA ASN A 230 -20.30 4.95 16.42
C ASN A 230 -19.79 6.39 16.59
N PHE A 231 -19.98 7.26 15.61
CA PHE A 231 -19.39 8.61 15.57
C PHE A 231 -20.44 9.68 15.29
N SER A 232 -20.29 10.86 15.90
CA SER A 232 -21.00 12.05 15.46
C SER A 232 -20.31 12.68 14.24
N ALA A 233 -21.00 13.58 13.55
CA ALA A 233 -20.43 14.31 12.42
C ALA A 233 -19.25 15.21 12.84
N GLU A 234 -19.36 15.80 14.03
CA GLU A 234 -18.33 16.63 14.65
C GLU A 234 -17.11 15.82 15.02
N GLU A 235 -17.30 14.63 15.61
CA GLU A 235 -16.20 13.70 15.91
C GLU A 235 -15.44 13.29 14.65
N LEU A 236 -16.16 12.92 13.57
CA LEU A 236 -15.53 12.59 12.31
C LEU A 236 -14.79 13.77 11.67
N ALA A 237 -15.27 15.00 11.87
CA ALA A 237 -14.56 16.19 11.44
C ALA A 237 -13.27 16.40 12.24
N ALA A 238 -13.34 16.25 13.57
CA ALA A 238 -12.17 16.34 14.46
C ALA A 238 -11.11 15.28 14.13
N VAL A 239 -11.54 14.04 13.82
CA VAL A 239 -10.63 12.97 13.38
C VAL A 239 -9.85 13.37 12.13
N VAL A 240 -10.51 13.99 11.13
CA VAL A 240 -9.83 14.45 9.90
C VAL A 240 -8.78 15.50 10.22
N VAL A 241 -9.10 16.47 11.10
CA VAL A 241 -8.16 17.50 11.52
C VAL A 241 -6.95 16.87 12.22
N ARG A 242 -7.21 15.95 13.17
CA ARG A 242 -6.14 15.29 13.93
C ARG A 242 -5.21 14.43 13.05
N LEU A 243 -5.75 13.76 12.03
CA LEU A 243 -4.95 13.05 11.04
C LEU A 243 -4.11 13.99 10.16
N ALA A 244 -4.64 15.17 9.81
CA ALA A 244 -3.88 16.18 9.08
C ALA A 244 -2.73 16.78 9.94
N GLU A 245 -2.97 16.96 11.25
CA GLU A 245 -1.92 17.37 12.19
C GLU A 245 -0.82 16.31 12.31
N LEU A 246 -1.19 15.03 12.36
CA LEU A 246 -0.24 13.91 12.37
C LEU A 246 0.59 13.88 11.08
N ASP A 247 -0.04 14.07 9.93
CA ASP A 247 0.68 14.15 8.64
C ASP A 247 1.68 15.31 8.64
N ALA A 248 1.29 16.49 9.13
CA ALA A 248 2.19 17.64 9.26
C ALA A 248 3.33 17.37 10.25
N ALA A 249 3.03 16.74 11.40
CA ALA A 249 4.03 16.36 12.39
C ALA A 249 5.06 15.38 11.82
N SER A 250 4.62 14.39 11.05
CA SER A 250 5.50 13.40 10.40
C SER A 250 6.47 14.00 9.39
N LYS A 251 6.13 15.17 8.85
CA LYS A 251 6.96 15.94 7.89
C LYS A 251 7.84 17.00 8.57
N GLY A 252 8.02 16.91 9.88
CA GLY A 252 8.88 17.81 10.64
C GLY A 252 8.14 18.94 11.38
N GLY A 253 6.82 18.90 11.43
CA GLY A 253 5.98 19.87 12.15
C GLY A 253 5.94 19.66 13.68
N SER A 254 6.60 18.64 14.22
CA SER A 254 6.66 18.39 15.67
C SER A 254 8.08 18.21 16.17
N ARG A 255 8.28 18.46 17.47
CA ARG A 255 9.52 18.18 18.21
C ARG A 255 9.51 16.81 18.88
N LEU A 256 8.38 16.14 18.92
CA LEU A 256 8.24 14.79 19.48
C LEU A 256 8.72 13.74 18.48
N PRO A 257 9.20 12.58 18.96
CA PRO A 257 9.46 11.44 18.10
C PRO A 257 8.19 11.02 17.31
N ALA A 258 8.37 10.62 16.08
CA ALA A 258 7.27 10.27 15.18
C ALA A 258 6.37 9.15 15.74
N ASP A 259 6.97 8.17 16.44
CA ASP A 259 6.25 7.06 17.09
C ASP A 259 5.29 7.59 18.19
N VAL A 260 5.76 8.55 19.00
CA VAL A 260 4.95 9.18 20.07
C VAL A 260 3.80 9.98 19.49
N GLU A 261 4.05 10.72 18.39
CA GLU A 261 2.99 11.48 17.70
C GLU A 261 1.95 10.54 17.09
N LEU A 262 2.39 9.40 16.53
CA LEU A 262 1.48 8.39 16.01
C LEU A 262 0.59 7.83 17.11
N GLU A 263 1.17 7.33 18.22
CA GLU A 263 0.42 6.73 19.32
C GLU A 263 -0.61 7.72 19.89
N ARG A 264 -0.20 8.97 20.15
CA ARG A 264 -1.10 10.02 20.62
C ARG A 264 -2.26 10.26 19.67
N ALA A 265 -1.94 10.40 18.37
CA ALA A 265 -2.97 10.63 17.37
C ALA A 265 -3.93 9.44 17.26
N LEU A 266 -3.43 8.21 17.28
CA LEU A 266 -4.26 7.01 17.25
C LEU A 266 -5.20 6.93 18.46
N VAL A 267 -4.73 7.27 19.65
CA VAL A 267 -5.57 7.35 20.86
C VAL A 267 -6.63 8.44 20.70
N ASP A 268 -6.22 9.64 20.28
CA ASP A 268 -7.11 10.82 20.14
C ASP A 268 -8.24 10.55 19.14
N VAL A 269 -7.92 9.98 17.96
CA VAL A 269 -8.92 9.73 16.90
C VAL A 269 -9.84 8.53 17.21
N THR A 270 -9.43 7.63 18.11
CA THR A 270 -10.19 6.41 18.42
C THR A 270 -11.08 6.60 19.63
N ARG A 271 -10.66 7.37 20.63
CA ARG A 271 -11.45 7.63 21.84
C ARG A 271 -12.76 8.34 21.51
N ARG A 272 -13.77 8.14 22.35
CA ARG A 272 -14.94 9.01 22.37
C ARG A 272 -14.52 10.37 22.89
N ALA A 273 -14.93 11.43 22.25
CA ALA A 273 -14.82 12.77 22.82
C ALA A 273 -15.57 12.78 24.17
N ALA A 274 -14.90 13.29 25.21
CA ALA A 274 -15.48 13.35 26.55
C ALA A 274 -16.58 14.40 26.61
#